data_dbeaab12aeedaa0e55084068690eb5aa
#
_entry.id   dbeaab12aeedaa0e55084068690eb5aa
#
_cell.length_a   1.000
_cell.length_b   1.000
_cell.length_c   1.000
_cell.angle_alpha   90.00
_cell.angle_beta   90.00
_cell.angle_gamma   90.00
#
_symmetry.space_group_name_H-M   'P 1'
#
loop_
_entity.id
_entity.type
_entity.pdbx_description
1 polymer ?
#
loop_
_entity_poly.entity_id
_entity_poly.type
_entity_poly.pdbx_seq_one_letter_code
_entity_poly.pdbx_strand_id
1 'polypeptide(L)'
;LSRKRLDQLLVERGLADSRAKAQALVIAGLVYSGEKRLDKPGTSIPEESSVEVRGQPHPWVSRGGVKLAHGLDHFAFDPAGGVAIDVGASTGGFTDVLLSRGAAKVYSVDVGHGQLAWKLRNDPRVVVLERTNARHLTAAEIPEPADMVVCDASFIGLETVLPAALGLAKQGAALVALIKPQFEVGPARVGKGGVVRDPALHEEVCARIAQWLPALGWTVLGIDPSPLLGPEGNREFLVAARKL
;
A
#
# COMPACT_ATOMS: atom_id res chain seq x y z
N LEU A 1 -2.64 11.61 -41.42
CA LEU A 1 -2.98 11.59 -39.99
C LEU A 1 -1.74 11.17 -39.21
N SER A 2 -1.28 12.01 -38.29
CA SER A 2 -0.15 11.68 -37.40
C SER A 2 -0.50 10.47 -36.51
N ARG A 3 0.46 9.58 -36.31
CA ARG A 3 0.30 8.37 -35.50
C ARG A 3 1.32 8.37 -34.37
N LYS A 4 0.88 8.02 -33.16
CA LYS A 4 1.74 7.91 -31.98
C LYS A 4 1.61 6.53 -31.32
N ARG A 5 2.65 6.17 -30.60
CA ARG A 5 2.59 4.99 -29.74
C ARG A 5 1.59 5.22 -28.62
N LEU A 6 0.82 4.19 -28.33
CA LEU A 6 -0.23 4.22 -27.30
C LEU A 6 0.34 4.65 -25.92
N ASP A 7 1.48 4.07 -25.52
CA ASP A 7 2.11 4.40 -24.23
C ASP A 7 2.55 5.87 -24.14
N GLN A 8 2.98 6.49 -25.24
CA GLN A 8 3.32 7.91 -25.31
C GLN A 8 2.07 8.80 -25.28
N LEU A 9 1.06 8.44 -26.06
CA LEU A 9 -0.19 9.19 -26.15
C LEU A 9 -0.92 9.27 -24.81
N LEU A 10 -0.89 8.17 -24.01
CA LEU A 10 -1.48 8.14 -22.66
C LEU A 10 -0.80 9.15 -21.73
N VAL A 11 0.52 9.28 -21.79
CA VAL A 11 1.27 10.24 -20.97
C VAL A 11 0.99 11.67 -21.42
N GLU A 12 1.03 11.95 -22.72
CA GLU A 12 0.78 13.29 -23.26
C GLU A 12 -0.62 13.80 -22.95
N ARG A 13 -1.60 12.90 -22.84
CA ARG A 13 -2.99 13.24 -22.47
C ARG A 13 -3.25 13.27 -20.98
N GLY A 14 -2.22 13.06 -20.15
CA GLY A 14 -2.38 13.02 -18.69
C GLY A 14 -3.16 11.81 -18.17
N LEU A 15 -3.33 10.76 -18.99
CA LEU A 15 -3.99 9.52 -18.61
C LEU A 15 -3.05 8.56 -17.87
N ALA A 16 -1.76 8.87 -17.84
CA ALA A 16 -0.74 8.18 -17.05
C ALA A 16 0.41 9.14 -16.71
N ASP A 17 0.93 9.05 -15.50
CA ASP A 17 1.99 9.94 -15.00
C ASP A 17 3.38 9.63 -15.60
N SER A 18 3.54 8.44 -16.18
CA SER A 18 4.77 7.99 -16.79
C SER A 18 4.51 6.93 -17.86
N ARG A 19 5.51 6.74 -18.75
CA ARG A 19 5.45 5.72 -19.79
C ARG A 19 5.36 4.29 -19.20
N ALA A 20 6.04 4.04 -18.10
CA ALA A 20 5.95 2.75 -17.40
C ALA A 20 4.53 2.51 -16.86
N LYS A 21 3.90 3.53 -16.29
CA LYS A 21 2.50 3.47 -15.84
C LYS A 21 1.55 3.25 -17.00
N ALA A 22 1.74 3.97 -18.11
CA ALA A 22 0.94 3.78 -19.32
C ALA A 22 1.02 2.33 -19.84
N GLN A 23 2.22 1.76 -19.88
CA GLN A 23 2.41 0.36 -20.29
C GLN A 23 1.70 -0.60 -19.35
N ALA A 24 1.79 -0.39 -18.04
CA ALA A 24 1.10 -1.20 -17.05
C ALA A 24 -0.44 -1.15 -17.22
N LEU A 25 -1.02 0.03 -17.49
CA LEU A 25 -2.45 0.18 -17.75
C LEU A 25 -2.90 -0.58 -19.00
N VAL A 26 -2.10 -0.52 -20.07
CA VAL A 26 -2.42 -1.27 -21.32
C VAL A 26 -2.32 -2.79 -21.09
N ILE A 27 -1.25 -3.25 -20.42
CA ILE A 27 -1.06 -4.67 -20.11
C ILE A 27 -2.18 -5.18 -19.19
N ALA A 28 -2.62 -4.35 -18.25
CA ALA A 28 -3.76 -4.66 -17.38
C ALA A 28 -5.12 -4.69 -18.12
N GLY A 29 -5.14 -4.35 -19.42
CA GLY A 29 -6.38 -4.36 -20.22
C GLY A 29 -7.36 -3.24 -19.88
N LEU A 30 -6.88 -2.14 -19.31
CA LEU A 30 -7.70 -1.02 -18.86
C LEU A 30 -7.83 0.11 -19.91
N VAL A 31 -7.13 0.01 -21.05
CA VAL A 31 -7.11 1.06 -22.06
C VAL A 31 -8.01 0.68 -23.23
N TYR A 32 -8.89 1.62 -23.59
CA TYR A 32 -9.89 1.42 -24.65
C TYR A 32 -9.88 2.57 -25.66
N SER A 33 -10.31 2.28 -26.89
CA SER A 33 -10.71 3.27 -27.89
C SER A 33 -12.12 2.92 -28.36
N GLY A 34 -13.11 3.66 -27.87
CA GLY A 34 -14.50 3.23 -27.96
C GLY A 34 -14.67 1.86 -27.26
N GLU A 35 -15.35 0.91 -27.89
CA GLU A 35 -15.52 -0.45 -27.33
C GLU A 35 -14.31 -1.36 -27.54
N LYS A 36 -13.29 -0.93 -28.26
CA LYS A 36 -12.11 -1.74 -28.55
C LYS A 36 -11.06 -1.60 -27.46
N ARG A 37 -10.72 -2.73 -26.81
CA ARG A 37 -9.59 -2.79 -25.89
C ARG A 37 -8.26 -2.73 -26.65
N LEU A 38 -7.31 -1.98 -26.10
CA LEU A 38 -5.97 -1.81 -26.66
C LEU A 38 -4.96 -2.55 -25.77
N ASP A 39 -4.43 -3.67 -26.25
CA ASP A 39 -3.66 -4.64 -25.45
C ASP A 39 -2.14 -4.50 -25.57
N LYS A 40 -1.64 -3.69 -26.51
CA LYS A 40 -0.21 -3.57 -26.78
C LYS A 40 0.28 -2.13 -26.61
N PRO A 41 1.12 -1.83 -25.61
CA PRO A 41 1.61 -0.47 -25.32
C PRO A 41 2.32 0.20 -26.51
N GLY A 42 3.01 -0.60 -27.32
CA GLY A 42 3.72 -0.12 -28.50
C GLY A 42 2.87 0.10 -29.74
N THR A 43 1.56 -0.20 -29.70
CA THR A 43 0.69 -0.01 -30.84
C THR A 43 0.66 1.44 -31.28
N SER A 44 0.87 1.68 -32.58
CA SER A 44 0.74 3.00 -33.20
C SER A 44 -0.73 3.25 -33.54
N ILE A 45 -1.31 4.32 -32.97
CA ILE A 45 -2.69 4.73 -33.21
C ILE A 45 -2.73 6.18 -33.71
N PRO A 46 -3.79 6.59 -34.45
CA PRO A 46 -3.95 8.00 -34.82
C PRO A 46 -3.97 8.90 -33.57
N GLU A 47 -3.31 10.05 -33.66
CA GLU A 47 -3.25 11.00 -32.51
C GLU A 47 -4.65 11.48 -32.07
N GLU A 48 -5.59 11.59 -32.98
CA GLU A 48 -6.96 12.01 -32.70
C GLU A 48 -7.86 10.89 -32.18
N SER A 49 -7.37 9.64 -32.09
CA SER A 49 -8.18 8.52 -31.57
C SER A 49 -8.66 8.83 -30.17
N SER A 50 -9.95 8.63 -29.92
CA SER A 50 -10.47 8.64 -28.55
C SER A 50 -9.83 7.50 -27.78
N VAL A 51 -9.06 7.84 -26.73
CA VAL A 51 -8.44 6.86 -25.83
C VAL A 51 -8.88 7.18 -24.42
N GLU A 52 -9.38 6.19 -23.72
CA GLU A 52 -9.80 6.29 -22.33
C GLU A 52 -9.21 5.14 -21.51
N VAL A 53 -9.00 5.40 -20.23
CA VAL A 53 -8.67 4.37 -19.24
C VAL A 53 -9.95 4.03 -18.50
N ARG A 54 -10.51 2.85 -18.77
CA ARG A 54 -11.68 2.32 -18.08
C ARG A 54 -11.23 1.56 -16.84
N GLY A 55 -11.90 1.81 -15.73
CA GLY A 55 -11.66 1.02 -14.52
C GLY A 55 -10.29 1.25 -13.92
N GLN A 56 -9.89 2.50 -13.66
CA GLN A 56 -9.07 2.70 -12.48
C GLN A 56 -9.97 2.30 -11.31
N PRO A 57 -9.78 1.11 -10.74
CA PRO A 57 -10.73 0.60 -9.74
C PRO A 57 -10.64 1.38 -8.43
N HIS A 58 -9.81 2.41 -8.36
CA HIS A 58 -9.57 3.21 -7.16
C HIS A 58 -8.89 4.54 -7.50
N PRO A 59 -9.10 5.59 -6.69
CA PRO A 59 -8.51 6.93 -6.92
C PRO A 59 -7.04 7.05 -6.51
N TRP A 60 -6.46 6.03 -5.86
CA TRP A 60 -5.13 6.09 -5.27
C TRP A 60 -4.03 5.65 -6.24
N VAL A 61 -2.77 6.00 -5.92
CA VAL A 61 -1.58 5.71 -6.76
C VAL A 61 -1.30 4.21 -6.93
N SER A 62 -1.84 3.36 -6.06
CA SER A 62 -1.71 1.90 -6.15
C SER A 62 -2.88 1.14 -5.53
N ARG A 63 -2.99 -0.16 -5.84
CA ARG A 63 -4.00 -1.07 -5.25
C ARG A 63 -3.90 -1.19 -3.73
N GLY A 64 -2.72 -0.88 -3.15
CA GLY A 64 -2.55 -0.80 -1.70
C GLY A 64 -3.55 0.14 -1.06
N GLY A 65 -3.88 1.27 -1.71
CA GLY A 65 -4.88 2.20 -1.22
C GLY A 65 -6.27 1.59 -0.99
N VAL A 66 -6.69 0.64 -1.83
CA VAL A 66 -7.96 -0.07 -1.63
C VAL A 66 -7.96 -0.85 -0.32
N LYS A 67 -6.82 -1.49 0.02
CA LYS A 67 -6.68 -2.28 1.24
C LYS A 67 -6.77 -1.39 2.48
N LEU A 68 -6.01 -0.28 2.51
CA LEU A 68 -6.05 0.63 3.64
C LEU A 68 -7.39 1.33 3.79
N ALA A 69 -7.99 1.81 2.69
CA ALA A 69 -9.31 2.45 2.73
C ALA A 69 -10.35 1.52 3.35
N HIS A 70 -10.36 0.24 2.93
CA HIS A 70 -11.21 -0.78 3.52
C HIS A 70 -10.96 -0.94 5.03
N GLY A 71 -9.69 -1.05 5.44
CA GLY A 71 -9.34 -1.19 6.86
C GLY A 71 -9.77 0.00 7.71
N LEU A 72 -9.56 1.23 7.22
CA LEU A 72 -10.00 2.44 7.92
C LEU A 72 -11.53 2.50 8.06
N ASP A 73 -12.27 2.13 7.01
CA ASP A 73 -13.74 2.13 7.04
C ASP A 73 -14.28 1.02 7.95
N HIS A 74 -13.73 -0.21 7.84
CA HIS A 74 -14.17 -1.38 8.62
C HIS A 74 -13.96 -1.19 10.12
N PHE A 75 -12.80 -0.66 10.52
CA PHE A 75 -12.46 -0.46 11.93
C PHE A 75 -12.80 0.93 12.46
N ALA A 76 -13.46 1.76 11.65
CA ALA A 76 -13.87 3.13 11.97
C ALA A 76 -12.70 4.00 12.48
N PHE A 77 -11.57 3.96 11.78
CA PHE A 77 -10.42 4.81 12.06
C PHE A 77 -10.39 6.03 11.14
N ASP A 78 -10.19 7.19 11.75
CA ASP A 78 -10.08 8.47 11.05
C ASP A 78 -8.66 9.05 11.23
N PRO A 79 -7.87 9.21 10.16
CA PRO A 79 -6.55 9.83 10.23
C PRO A 79 -6.57 11.35 10.20
N ALA A 80 -7.75 11.99 10.10
CA ALA A 80 -7.89 13.44 9.92
C ALA A 80 -7.17 14.23 11.01
N GLY A 81 -6.35 15.21 10.61
CA GLY A 81 -5.57 16.06 11.49
C GLY A 81 -4.41 15.38 12.21
N GLY A 82 -4.25 14.06 12.04
CA GLY A 82 -3.25 13.27 12.73
C GLY A 82 -1.91 13.15 11.97
N VAL A 83 -0.89 12.70 12.72
CA VAL A 83 0.42 12.30 12.20
C VAL A 83 0.43 10.79 12.00
N ALA A 84 0.83 10.31 10.82
CA ALA A 84 0.88 8.90 10.50
C ALA A 84 2.28 8.42 10.10
N ILE A 85 2.58 7.15 10.38
CA ILE A 85 3.76 6.44 9.88
C ILE A 85 3.28 5.37 8.91
N ASP A 86 3.73 5.42 7.66
CA ASP A 86 3.47 4.42 6.63
C ASP A 86 4.71 3.55 6.43
N VAL A 87 4.68 2.32 6.96
CA VAL A 87 5.79 1.36 6.92
C VAL A 87 5.66 0.48 5.68
N GLY A 88 6.64 0.56 4.79
CA GLY A 88 6.60 -0.10 3.47
C GLY A 88 5.81 0.71 2.45
N ALA A 89 6.05 2.01 2.39
CA ALA A 89 5.27 2.95 1.58
C ALA A 89 5.29 2.63 0.08
N SER A 90 6.38 2.09 -0.47
CA SER A 90 6.54 1.73 -1.89
C SER A 90 6.09 2.86 -2.81
N THR A 91 5.09 2.65 -3.66
CA THR A 91 4.50 3.69 -4.55
C THR A 91 3.65 4.71 -3.81
N GLY A 92 3.29 4.46 -2.54
CA GLY A 92 2.56 5.40 -1.69
C GLY A 92 1.05 5.17 -1.64
N GLY A 93 0.58 3.96 -1.90
CA GLY A 93 -0.87 3.68 -1.86
C GLY A 93 -1.50 3.97 -0.51
N PHE A 94 -0.84 3.60 0.58
CA PHE A 94 -1.31 3.90 1.95
C PHE A 94 -1.16 5.38 2.27
N THR A 95 -0.02 5.99 1.98
CA THR A 95 0.20 7.43 2.11
C THR A 95 -0.89 8.24 1.40
N ASP A 96 -1.26 7.88 0.16
CA ASP A 96 -2.29 8.58 -0.63
C ASP A 96 -3.67 8.53 0.03
N VAL A 97 -4.04 7.37 0.62
CA VAL A 97 -5.28 7.24 1.39
C VAL A 97 -5.27 8.12 2.62
N LEU A 98 -4.19 8.07 3.42
CA LEU A 98 -4.06 8.88 4.64
C LEU A 98 -4.22 10.37 4.34
N LEU A 99 -3.54 10.87 3.30
CA LEU A 99 -3.64 12.27 2.87
C LEU A 99 -5.04 12.63 2.36
N SER A 100 -5.67 11.74 1.59
CA SER A 100 -7.03 11.94 1.08
C SER A 100 -8.09 11.98 2.20
N ARG A 101 -7.79 11.29 3.31
CA ARG A 101 -8.60 11.28 4.54
C ARG A 101 -8.20 12.38 5.53
N GLY A 102 -7.36 13.34 5.12
CA GLY A 102 -7.06 14.53 5.91
C GLY A 102 -5.94 14.39 6.92
N ALA A 103 -5.06 13.37 6.85
CA ALA A 103 -3.88 13.31 7.68
C ALA A 103 -3.05 14.61 7.55
N ALA A 104 -2.63 15.16 8.69
CA ALA A 104 -1.84 16.40 8.72
C ALA A 104 -0.40 16.17 8.27
N LYS A 105 0.15 14.98 8.54
CA LYS A 105 1.50 14.59 8.14
C LYS A 105 1.61 13.08 8.00
N VAL A 106 2.38 12.62 7.01
CA VAL A 106 2.68 11.20 6.81
C VAL A 106 4.18 11.01 6.63
N TYR A 107 4.80 10.19 7.49
CA TYR A 107 6.15 9.68 7.33
C TYR A 107 6.12 8.43 6.48
N SER A 108 6.51 8.54 5.22
CA SER A 108 6.51 7.43 4.25
C SER A 108 7.86 6.73 4.28
N VAL A 109 7.91 5.58 4.98
CA VAL A 109 9.14 4.82 5.25
C VAL A 109 9.27 3.65 4.31
N ASP A 110 10.39 3.54 3.59
CA ASP A 110 10.70 2.40 2.72
C ASP A 110 12.21 2.16 2.64
N VAL A 111 12.60 0.88 2.52
CA VAL A 111 14.00 0.50 2.24
C VAL A 111 14.39 0.77 0.79
N GLY A 112 13.41 0.83 -0.10
CA GLY A 112 13.55 1.15 -1.52
C GLY A 112 13.88 2.63 -1.75
N HIS A 113 14.04 2.98 -3.01
CA HIS A 113 14.38 4.34 -3.43
C HIS A 113 13.69 4.68 -4.75
N GLY A 114 13.19 5.91 -4.84
CA GLY A 114 12.60 6.45 -6.08
C GLY A 114 11.27 5.82 -6.48
N GLN A 115 10.60 5.10 -5.56
CA GLN A 115 9.34 4.41 -5.84
C GLN A 115 8.12 5.27 -5.55
N LEU A 116 8.20 6.15 -4.55
CA LEU A 116 7.07 6.98 -4.14
C LEU A 116 6.58 7.85 -5.28
N ALA A 117 5.29 7.83 -5.55
CA ALA A 117 4.67 8.59 -6.64
C ALA A 117 4.98 10.09 -6.54
N TRP A 118 5.26 10.72 -7.68
CA TRP A 118 5.69 12.13 -7.76
C TRP A 118 4.75 13.09 -7.03
N LYS A 119 3.44 12.92 -7.17
CA LYS A 119 2.45 13.78 -6.49
C LYS A 119 2.58 13.72 -4.97
N LEU A 120 2.92 12.54 -4.40
CA LEU A 120 3.08 12.36 -2.96
C LEU A 120 4.43 12.90 -2.49
N ARG A 121 5.48 12.68 -3.27
CA ARG A 121 6.82 13.20 -2.98
C ARG A 121 6.87 14.73 -2.87
N ASN A 122 6.00 15.42 -3.59
CA ASN A 122 5.90 16.88 -3.60
C ASN A 122 4.78 17.43 -2.69
N ASP A 123 4.03 16.58 -2.01
CA ASP A 123 3.04 17.03 -1.03
C ASP A 123 3.75 17.48 0.26
N PRO A 124 3.58 18.74 0.71
CA PRO A 124 4.28 19.27 1.89
C PRO A 124 3.95 18.53 3.19
N ARG A 125 2.89 17.72 3.20
CA ARG A 125 2.51 16.87 4.34
C ARG A 125 3.28 15.55 4.39
N VAL A 126 4.04 15.19 3.36
CA VAL A 126 4.77 13.93 3.26
C VAL A 126 6.23 14.13 3.59
N VAL A 127 6.71 13.39 4.58
CA VAL A 127 8.13 13.24 4.87
C VAL A 127 8.61 11.92 4.26
N VAL A 128 9.46 12.02 3.24
CA VAL A 128 9.95 10.86 2.50
C VAL A 128 11.17 10.27 3.18
N LEU A 129 11.05 9.09 3.74
CA LEU A 129 12.11 8.33 4.41
C LEU A 129 12.46 7.08 3.60
N GLU A 130 13.05 7.29 2.42
CA GLU A 130 13.58 6.22 1.56
C GLU A 130 14.94 5.74 2.04
N ARG A 131 15.37 4.53 1.62
CA ARG A 131 16.57 3.83 2.09
C ARG A 131 16.62 3.71 3.62
N THR A 132 15.45 3.70 4.24
CA THR A 132 15.29 3.69 5.70
C THR A 132 14.70 2.36 6.13
N ASN A 133 15.44 1.66 7.00
CA ASN A 133 14.96 0.40 7.55
C ASN A 133 14.05 0.66 8.74
N ALA A 134 12.76 0.36 8.61
CA ALA A 134 11.76 0.60 9.63
C ALA A 134 12.05 -0.07 10.98
N ARG A 135 12.88 -1.13 11.01
CA ARG A 135 13.32 -1.78 12.25
C ARG A 135 14.15 -0.88 13.18
N HIS A 136 14.73 0.18 12.64
CA HIS A 136 15.67 1.05 13.33
C HIS A 136 15.17 2.49 13.44
N LEU A 137 13.88 2.73 13.23
CA LEU A 137 13.28 4.05 13.39
C LEU A 137 13.42 4.55 14.82
N THR A 138 13.77 5.82 14.91
CA THR A 138 13.91 6.54 16.19
C THR A 138 13.26 7.92 16.11
N ALA A 139 13.29 8.65 17.24
CA ALA A 139 12.86 10.04 17.26
C ALA A 139 13.74 10.98 16.41
N ALA A 140 14.88 10.51 15.90
CA ALA A 140 15.70 11.29 14.98
C ALA A 140 15.04 11.41 13.60
N GLU A 141 14.44 10.31 13.10
CA GLU A 141 13.72 10.30 11.84
C GLU A 141 12.27 10.78 12.00
N ILE A 142 11.63 10.48 13.15
CA ILE A 142 10.23 10.80 13.44
C ILE A 142 10.18 11.49 14.81
N PRO A 143 10.38 12.83 14.86
CA PRO A 143 10.53 13.56 16.11
C PRO A 143 9.22 13.80 16.88
N GLU A 144 8.09 13.58 16.24
CA GLU A 144 6.77 13.77 16.87
C GLU A 144 6.04 12.43 17.01
N PRO A 145 5.27 12.23 18.11
CA PRO A 145 4.54 10.97 18.32
C PRO A 145 3.43 10.81 17.30
N ALA A 146 3.33 9.61 16.71
CA ALA A 146 2.33 9.32 15.69
C ALA A 146 0.95 8.99 16.28
N ASP A 147 -0.09 9.47 15.61
CA ASP A 147 -1.49 9.15 15.86
C ASP A 147 -1.90 7.81 15.25
N MET A 148 -1.22 7.42 14.18
CA MET A 148 -1.53 6.21 13.44
C MET A 148 -0.25 5.58 12.88
N VAL A 149 -0.19 4.25 12.93
CA VAL A 149 0.81 3.46 12.21
C VAL A 149 0.08 2.58 11.20
N VAL A 150 0.52 2.61 9.94
CA VAL A 150 0.04 1.70 8.92
C VAL A 150 1.20 0.91 8.33
N CYS A 151 0.94 -0.34 7.86
CA CYS A 151 2.01 -1.19 7.34
C CYS A 151 1.55 -2.06 6.18
N ASP A 152 2.26 -1.97 5.05
CA ASP A 152 2.15 -2.87 3.89
C ASP A 152 3.54 -3.44 3.50
N ALA A 153 4.40 -3.71 4.47
CA ALA A 153 5.74 -4.22 4.22
C ALA A 153 5.71 -5.62 3.58
N SER A 154 6.68 -5.91 2.72
CA SER A 154 6.85 -7.20 2.06
C SER A 154 8.20 -7.81 2.39
N PHE A 155 8.29 -9.14 2.31
CA PHE A 155 9.50 -9.94 2.56
C PHE A 155 10.02 -9.90 4.01
N ILE A 156 9.17 -9.50 4.95
CA ILE A 156 9.49 -9.41 6.39
C ILE A 156 8.21 -9.62 7.20
N GLY A 157 8.32 -10.28 8.34
CA GLY A 157 7.20 -10.45 9.27
C GLY A 157 6.93 -9.20 10.10
N LEU A 158 5.67 -9.03 10.53
CA LEU A 158 5.23 -7.87 11.31
C LEU A 158 5.95 -7.76 12.66
N GLU A 159 6.20 -8.89 13.33
CA GLU A 159 6.92 -8.94 14.61
C GLU A 159 8.36 -8.39 14.50
N THR A 160 8.91 -8.37 13.28
CA THR A 160 10.26 -7.84 13.03
C THR A 160 10.23 -6.39 12.59
N VAL A 161 9.26 -5.98 11.77
CA VAL A 161 9.29 -4.65 11.12
C VAL A 161 8.60 -3.56 11.94
N LEU A 162 7.58 -3.92 12.74
CA LEU A 162 6.72 -2.93 13.41
C LEU A 162 7.24 -2.40 14.75
N PRO A 163 8.02 -3.12 15.60
CA PRO A 163 8.28 -2.69 16.97
C PRO A 163 8.78 -1.25 17.10
N ALA A 164 9.71 -0.82 16.24
CA ALA A 164 10.25 0.53 16.30
C ALA A 164 9.18 1.59 15.98
N ALA A 165 8.40 1.41 14.90
CA ALA A 165 7.32 2.33 14.54
C ALA A 165 6.22 2.38 15.62
N LEU A 166 5.85 1.22 16.20
CA LEU A 166 4.86 1.14 17.28
C LEU A 166 5.35 1.86 18.55
N GLY A 167 6.66 1.85 18.81
CA GLY A 167 7.28 2.59 19.92
C GLY A 167 7.12 4.10 19.77
N LEU A 168 7.10 4.62 18.55
CA LEU A 168 6.96 6.05 18.24
C LEU A 168 5.51 6.54 18.22
N ALA A 169 4.53 5.65 18.36
CA ALA A 169 3.13 6.02 18.44
C ALA A 169 2.75 6.50 19.85
N LYS A 170 1.86 7.47 19.95
CA LYS A 170 1.32 7.96 21.22
C LYS A 170 0.29 7.00 21.82
N GLN A 171 -0.09 7.22 23.09
CA GLN A 171 -1.25 6.54 23.68
C GLN A 171 -2.51 6.84 22.89
N GLY A 172 -3.37 5.84 22.73
CA GLY A 172 -4.59 5.95 21.92
C GLY A 172 -4.36 5.88 20.41
N ALA A 173 -3.12 5.78 19.94
CA ALA A 173 -2.82 5.67 18.52
C ALA A 173 -3.45 4.41 17.88
N ALA A 174 -3.80 4.51 16.60
CA ALA A 174 -4.35 3.41 15.81
C ALA A 174 -3.25 2.68 15.04
N LEU A 175 -3.43 1.37 14.86
CA LEU A 175 -2.65 0.52 13.96
C LEU A 175 -3.56 -0.12 12.92
N VAL A 176 -3.16 -0.06 11.64
CA VAL A 176 -3.70 -0.91 10.57
C VAL A 176 -2.54 -1.53 9.81
N ALA A 177 -2.37 -2.84 9.89
CA ALA A 177 -1.26 -3.53 9.23
C ALA A 177 -1.74 -4.73 8.42
N LEU A 178 -1.11 -4.98 7.27
CA LEU A 178 -1.34 -6.17 6.48
C LEU A 178 -0.56 -7.35 7.04
N ILE A 179 -1.27 -8.39 7.43
CA ILE A 179 -0.72 -9.72 7.70
C ILE A 179 -0.60 -10.43 6.36
N LYS A 180 0.60 -10.82 5.99
CA LYS A 180 0.91 -11.52 4.75
C LYS A 180 1.44 -12.92 5.07
N PRO A 181 0.63 -13.96 5.06
CA PRO A 181 1.02 -15.31 5.49
C PRO A 181 2.30 -15.81 4.82
N GLN A 182 2.51 -15.47 3.54
CA GLN A 182 3.72 -15.86 2.81
C GLN A 182 5.03 -15.30 3.39
N PHE A 183 4.97 -14.25 4.22
CA PHE A 183 6.15 -13.68 4.89
C PHE A 183 6.17 -13.98 6.40
N GLU A 184 5.16 -14.72 6.88
CA GLU A 184 4.98 -15.01 8.30
C GLU A 184 5.20 -16.49 8.66
N VAL A 185 4.87 -17.42 7.76
CA VAL A 185 4.92 -18.88 8.06
C VAL A 185 6.33 -19.48 8.00
N GLY A 186 7.32 -18.73 7.51
CA GLY A 186 8.67 -19.23 7.24
C GLY A 186 8.78 -19.97 5.91
N PRO A 187 10.00 -20.02 5.31
CA PRO A 187 10.20 -20.51 3.94
C PRO A 187 9.76 -21.95 3.70
N ALA A 188 9.90 -22.82 4.71
CA ALA A 188 9.57 -24.25 4.60
C ALA A 188 8.06 -24.52 4.45
N ARG A 189 7.20 -23.55 4.83
CA ARG A 189 5.73 -23.71 4.79
C ARG A 189 5.08 -22.90 3.67
N VAL A 190 5.87 -22.17 2.90
CA VAL A 190 5.38 -21.47 1.70
C VAL A 190 5.25 -22.48 0.56
N GLY A 191 4.08 -22.54 -0.05
CA GLY A 191 3.76 -23.46 -1.13
C GLY A 191 4.40 -23.07 -2.47
N LYS A 192 4.20 -23.93 -3.47
CA LYS A 192 4.69 -23.69 -4.84
C LYS A 192 4.20 -22.33 -5.37
N GLY A 193 5.10 -21.56 -5.95
CA GLY A 193 4.84 -20.24 -6.48
C GLY A 193 4.74 -19.14 -5.42
N GLY A 194 5.22 -19.37 -4.20
CA GLY A 194 5.20 -18.35 -3.15
C GLY A 194 3.83 -18.15 -2.50
N VAL A 195 2.91 -19.12 -2.63
CA VAL A 195 1.53 -18.98 -2.16
C VAL A 195 1.22 -19.90 -0.98
N VAL A 196 0.72 -19.32 0.10
CA VAL A 196 0.17 -20.04 1.26
C VAL A 196 -1.33 -20.25 1.01
N ARG A 197 -1.73 -21.51 0.79
CA ARG A 197 -3.13 -21.85 0.48
C ARG A 197 -3.88 -22.50 1.64
N ASP A 198 -3.15 -23.05 2.60
CA ASP A 198 -3.73 -23.74 3.74
C ASP A 198 -4.42 -22.76 4.70
N PRO A 199 -5.75 -22.86 4.90
CA PRO A 199 -6.47 -22.00 5.82
C PRO A 199 -5.97 -22.12 7.27
N ALA A 200 -5.50 -23.29 7.69
CA ALA A 200 -4.97 -23.47 9.04
C ALA A 200 -3.71 -22.63 9.29
N LEU A 201 -2.86 -22.46 8.26
CA LEU A 201 -1.70 -21.57 8.34
C LEU A 201 -2.11 -20.08 8.39
N HIS A 202 -3.19 -19.71 7.71
CA HIS A 202 -3.74 -18.36 7.81
C HIS A 202 -4.23 -18.06 9.23
N GLU A 203 -4.99 -19.00 9.82
CA GLU A 203 -5.49 -18.85 11.19
C GLU A 203 -4.36 -18.82 12.21
N GLU A 204 -3.37 -19.72 12.08
CA GLU A 204 -2.17 -19.74 12.94
C GLU A 204 -1.45 -18.39 12.96
N VAL A 205 -1.17 -17.83 11.76
CA VAL A 205 -0.49 -16.56 11.64
C VAL A 205 -1.32 -15.42 12.24
N CYS A 206 -2.60 -15.34 11.92
CA CYS A 206 -3.49 -14.31 12.46
C CYS A 206 -3.57 -14.38 13.98
N ALA A 207 -3.70 -15.58 14.55
CA ALA A 207 -3.73 -15.79 16.00
C ALA A 207 -2.42 -15.38 16.67
N ARG A 208 -1.28 -15.72 16.06
CA ARG A 208 0.04 -15.32 16.58
C ARG A 208 0.20 -13.79 16.61
N ILE A 209 -0.15 -13.09 15.56
CA ILE A 209 -0.09 -11.62 15.53
C ILE A 209 -1.04 -11.01 16.55
N ALA A 210 -2.26 -11.56 16.69
CA ALA A 210 -3.22 -11.09 17.69
C ALA A 210 -2.73 -11.30 19.13
N GLN A 211 -1.94 -12.35 19.40
CA GLN A 211 -1.34 -12.60 20.70
C GLN A 211 -0.09 -11.77 20.96
N TRP A 212 0.65 -11.42 19.92
CA TRP A 212 1.89 -10.64 20.04
C TRP A 212 1.64 -9.15 20.33
N LEU A 213 0.67 -8.51 19.68
CA LEU A 213 0.43 -7.06 19.83
C LEU A 213 0.14 -6.63 21.29
N PRO A 214 -0.63 -7.37 22.11
CA PRO A 214 -0.83 -7.02 23.51
C PRO A 214 0.45 -6.96 24.35
N ALA A 215 1.46 -7.77 24.04
CA ALA A 215 2.76 -7.71 24.71
C ALA A 215 3.50 -6.39 24.48
N LEU A 216 3.13 -5.64 23.45
CA LEU A 216 3.66 -4.29 23.13
C LEU A 216 2.73 -3.16 23.61
N GLY A 217 1.69 -3.46 24.40
CA GLY A 217 0.74 -2.47 24.90
C GLY A 217 -0.31 -2.06 23.85
N TRP A 218 -0.65 -2.95 22.91
CA TRP A 218 -1.67 -2.69 21.90
C TRP A 218 -2.87 -3.64 22.07
N THR A 219 -4.07 -3.09 22.16
CA THR A 219 -5.31 -3.86 22.18
C THR A 219 -5.75 -4.15 20.74
N VAL A 220 -5.82 -5.43 20.37
CA VAL A 220 -6.33 -5.84 19.05
C VAL A 220 -7.85 -5.65 19.01
N LEU A 221 -8.34 -4.92 18.01
CA LEU A 221 -9.77 -4.68 17.79
C LEU A 221 -10.39 -5.74 16.87
N GLY A 222 -9.58 -6.29 15.97
CA GLY A 222 -10.02 -7.34 15.07
C GLY A 222 -9.00 -7.61 13.95
N ILE A 223 -9.29 -8.69 13.23
CA ILE A 223 -8.60 -9.06 11.98
C ILE A 223 -9.67 -9.32 10.93
N ASP A 224 -9.52 -8.67 9.76
CA ASP A 224 -10.44 -8.80 8.63
C ASP A 224 -9.70 -9.22 7.37
N PRO A 225 -10.28 -10.06 6.49
CA PRO A 225 -9.68 -10.38 5.22
C PRO A 225 -9.48 -9.12 4.36
N SER A 226 -8.31 -9.02 3.73
CA SER A 226 -8.07 -7.95 2.74
C SER A 226 -9.07 -8.06 1.58
N PRO A 227 -9.62 -6.92 1.09
CA PRO A 227 -10.55 -6.93 -0.04
C PRO A 227 -9.89 -7.34 -1.36
N LEU A 228 -8.56 -7.33 -1.40
CA LEU A 228 -7.77 -7.73 -2.55
C LEU A 228 -6.77 -8.82 -2.17
N LEU A 229 -6.59 -9.76 -3.08
CA LEU A 229 -5.49 -10.71 -3.00
C LEU A 229 -4.15 -9.99 -3.21
N GLY A 230 -3.13 -10.46 -2.52
CA GLY A 230 -1.75 -10.05 -2.73
C GLY A 230 -1.19 -10.57 -4.07
N PRO A 231 0.09 -10.29 -4.35
CA PRO A 231 0.79 -10.88 -5.47
C PRO A 231 0.65 -12.40 -5.48
N GLU A 232 0.68 -13.00 -6.66
CA GLU A 232 0.59 -14.46 -6.87
C GLU A 232 -0.73 -15.09 -6.33
N GLY A 233 -1.69 -14.26 -5.88
CA GLY A 233 -2.98 -14.73 -5.37
C GLY A 233 -2.98 -15.10 -3.88
N ASN A 234 -2.01 -14.64 -3.10
CA ASN A 234 -2.00 -14.82 -1.66
C ASN A 234 -3.18 -14.14 -0.98
N ARG A 235 -3.83 -14.83 -0.05
CA ARG A 235 -4.74 -14.18 0.90
C ARG A 235 -3.93 -13.37 1.89
N GLU A 236 -4.38 -12.15 2.13
CA GLU A 236 -3.82 -11.24 3.12
C GLU A 236 -4.92 -10.79 4.07
N PHE A 237 -4.54 -10.33 5.25
CA PHE A 237 -5.50 -9.91 6.28
C PHE A 237 -5.08 -8.55 6.82
N LEU A 238 -6.05 -7.78 7.30
CA LEU A 238 -5.84 -6.50 7.97
C LEU A 238 -6.02 -6.71 9.47
N VAL A 239 -4.98 -6.45 10.26
CA VAL A 239 -5.10 -6.36 11.71
C VAL A 239 -5.28 -4.89 12.10
N ALA A 240 -6.23 -4.63 13.00
CA ALA A 240 -6.42 -3.34 13.62
C ALA A 240 -6.20 -3.43 15.12
N ALA A 241 -5.50 -2.43 15.67
CA ALA A 241 -5.25 -2.33 17.10
C ALA A 241 -5.19 -0.87 17.57
N ARG A 242 -5.30 -0.66 18.87
CA ARG A 242 -5.18 0.63 19.52
C ARG A 242 -4.17 0.56 20.66
N LYS A 243 -3.28 1.54 20.75
CA LYS A 243 -2.28 1.62 21.82
C LYS A 243 -2.96 1.99 23.15
N LEU A 244 -2.64 1.25 24.21
CA LEU A 244 -3.13 1.51 25.56
C LEU A 244 -2.50 2.77 26.17
#